data_fe416edc24d0042b1a04ae60346fbf30
#
_entry.id   fe416edc24d0042b1a04ae60346fbf30
#
_cell.length_a   1.000
_cell.length_b   1.000
_cell.length_c   1.000
_cell.angle_alpha   90.00
_cell.angle_beta   90.00
_cell.angle_gamma   90.00
#
_symmetry.space_group_name_H-M   'P 1'
#
loop_
_entity.id
_entity.type
_entity.pdbx_description
1 polymer ?
#
loop_
_entity_poly.entity_id
_entity_poly.type
_entity_poly.pdbx_seq_one_letter_code
_entity_poly.pdbx_strand_id
1 'polypeptide(L)'
;MKRFVLPGVAASVVVAVSLGTAGSASAQSAFQCEPGETYIMNVMVSGHPYWVPVYQGFKQAAEAMGCETVFSGTPDYDITKQIASFEQDLVKAPAGILLHPMQSDPFIEPINRAIENGVEIVTFAADSPKSNRTAYITSDNVAEATFAAEEIVAQVGESGQYAVLENPGQSNHDLRVTALIDYMEANYPDMELVGRQATNQDSNAAYRATASILQANPELDALWIPEAGSAEGAVAAVLEADADVLIMHADVTPTTLEHIKAGNIHMALNPNQGMQGFMGFMTAFLAAHPDMIDPFNDYQISGYNPMQIPFIDNGFAVITQENADAFDLNAYMEGRDPS
;
A
#
# COMPACT_ATOMS: atom_id res chain seq x y z
N MET A 1 26.43 87.80 -53.48
CA MET A 1 26.39 86.77 -52.47
C MET A 1 24.97 86.25 -52.30
N LYS A 2 24.64 85.13 -52.95
CA LYS A 2 23.30 84.52 -52.91
C LYS A 2 23.36 83.28 -52.03
N ARG A 3 22.62 83.25 -50.96
CA ARG A 3 22.51 82.06 -50.07
C ARG A 3 21.42 81.18 -50.72
N PHE A 4 21.78 79.95 -51.00
CA PHE A 4 20.85 78.87 -51.27
C PHE A 4 20.37 78.22 -49.99
N VAL A 5 19.07 78.17 -49.78
CA VAL A 5 18.41 77.40 -48.72
C VAL A 5 17.80 76.16 -49.43
N LEU A 6 18.25 74.96 -48.95
CA LEU A 6 17.69 73.71 -49.39
C LEU A 6 16.57 73.29 -48.34
N PRO A 7 15.42 72.79 -48.80
CA PRO A 7 14.38 72.31 -47.93
C PRO A 7 14.74 70.89 -47.39
N GLY A 8 14.71 70.74 -46.13
CA GLY A 8 14.84 69.43 -45.49
C GLY A 8 13.57 68.62 -45.64
N VAL A 9 13.72 67.39 -46.16
CA VAL A 9 12.64 66.40 -46.23
C VAL A 9 12.77 65.58 -44.91
N ALA A 10 11.80 65.72 -44.02
CA ALA A 10 11.67 64.88 -42.83
C ALA A 10 11.03 63.56 -43.22
N ALA A 11 11.79 62.51 -43.28
CA ALA A 11 11.32 61.13 -43.40
C ALA A 11 10.85 60.61 -42.03
N SER A 12 9.54 60.52 -41.84
CA SER A 12 8.99 59.88 -40.66
C SER A 12 9.08 58.35 -40.82
N VAL A 13 9.98 57.74 -40.05
CA VAL A 13 10.05 56.28 -39.92
C VAL A 13 8.97 55.86 -38.95
N VAL A 14 7.91 55.24 -39.47
CA VAL A 14 6.88 54.55 -38.64
C VAL A 14 7.44 53.17 -38.31
N VAL A 15 7.93 53.02 -37.09
CA VAL A 15 8.26 51.68 -36.51
C VAL A 15 6.94 51.02 -36.12
N ALA A 16 6.46 50.09 -36.92
CA ALA A 16 5.36 49.20 -36.55
C ALA A 16 5.89 48.19 -35.52
N VAL A 17 5.62 48.45 -34.26
CA VAL A 17 5.82 47.45 -33.18
C VAL A 17 4.70 46.43 -33.35
N SER A 18 4.99 45.30 -33.99
CA SER A 18 4.16 44.10 -33.94
C SER A 18 4.24 43.54 -32.52
N LEU A 19 3.20 43.84 -31.69
CA LEU A 19 2.91 43.07 -30.50
C LEU A 19 2.55 41.64 -30.93
N GLY A 20 3.58 40.79 -31.02
CA GLY A 20 3.38 39.36 -31.06
C GLY A 20 2.70 38.99 -29.75
N THR A 21 1.47 38.52 -29.82
CA THR A 21 0.86 37.76 -28.73
C THR A 21 1.75 36.55 -28.53
N ALA A 22 2.68 36.65 -27.58
CA ALA A 22 3.31 35.47 -27.00
C ALA A 22 2.15 34.70 -26.38
N GLY A 23 1.64 33.71 -27.11
CA GLY A 23 0.81 32.69 -26.51
C GLY A 23 1.56 32.20 -25.28
N SER A 24 0.93 32.30 -24.10
CA SER A 24 1.41 31.64 -22.94
C SER A 24 1.45 30.15 -23.27
N ALA A 25 2.61 29.64 -23.70
CA ALA A 25 2.90 28.25 -23.56
C ALA A 25 2.80 28.03 -22.06
N SER A 26 1.67 27.48 -21.60
CA SER A 26 1.61 26.90 -20.26
C SER A 26 2.82 25.98 -20.23
N ALA A 27 3.72 26.20 -19.30
CA ALA A 27 4.78 25.26 -19.01
C ALA A 27 4.04 24.00 -18.62
N GLN A 28 3.92 23.05 -19.55
CA GLN A 28 3.40 21.74 -19.31
C GLN A 28 4.31 21.16 -18.24
N SER A 29 3.74 20.69 -17.15
CA SER A 29 4.54 20.15 -16.05
C SER A 29 5.41 19.05 -16.65
N ALA A 30 6.69 19.02 -16.29
CA ALA A 30 7.62 18.02 -16.83
C ALA A 30 7.21 16.58 -16.43
N PHE A 31 6.36 16.48 -15.43
CA PHE A 31 5.82 15.22 -14.91
C PHE A 31 4.35 15.07 -15.34
N GLN A 32 4.13 14.51 -16.51
CA GLN A 32 2.80 14.23 -17.03
C GLN A 32 2.83 12.96 -17.88
N CYS A 33 1.75 12.18 -17.81
CA CYS A 33 1.54 11.04 -18.68
C CYS A 33 1.36 11.44 -20.14
N GLU A 34 1.74 10.55 -21.03
CA GLU A 34 1.35 10.63 -22.44
C GLU A 34 -0.16 10.41 -22.59
N PRO A 35 -0.80 10.99 -23.62
CA PRO A 35 -2.24 10.79 -23.86
C PRO A 35 -2.63 9.31 -23.98
N GLY A 36 -3.53 8.84 -23.12
CA GLY A 36 -3.99 7.45 -23.08
C GLY A 36 -3.09 6.50 -22.30
N GLU A 37 -2.08 7.00 -21.61
CA GLU A 37 -1.23 6.21 -20.76
C GLU A 37 -1.99 5.76 -19.52
N THR A 38 -1.97 4.46 -19.26
CA THR A 38 -2.78 3.80 -18.23
C THR A 38 -1.93 3.09 -17.21
N TYR A 39 -2.32 3.20 -15.94
CA TYR A 39 -1.77 2.44 -14.81
C TYR A 39 -2.86 1.59 -14.18
N ILE A 40 -2.50 0.37 -13.75
CA ILE A 40 -3.46 -0.58 -13.19
C ILE A 40 -3.07 -0.92 -11.75
N MET A 41 -4.05 -0.97 -10.86
CA MET A 41 -3.88 -1.57 -9.54
C MET A 41 -4.57 -2.94 -9.54
N ASN A 42 -3.78 -4.02 -9.39
CA ASN A 42 -4.29 -5.40 -9.36
C ASN A 42 -4.14 -6.01 -7.98
N VAL A 43 -5.25 -6.53 -7.43
CA VAL A 43 -5.33 -7.01 -6.05
C VAL A 43 -6.03 -8.37 -5.95
N MET A 44 -5.77 -9.08 -4.86
CA MET A 44 -6.59 -10.22 -4.44
C MET A 44 -7.88 -9.72 -3.78
N VAL A 45 -8.93 -10.53 -3.76
CA VAL A 45 -10.21 -10.24 -3.08
C VAL A 45 -10.62 -8.79 -3.29
N SER A 46 -10.87 -8.43 -4.55
CA SER A 46 -11.01 -7.03 -5.01
C SER A 46 -12.14 -6.25 -4.29
N GLY A 47 -13.09 -6.94 -3.66
CA GLY A 47 -14.13 -6.33 -2.82
C GLY A 47 -13.68 -6.01 -1.38
N HIS A 48 -12.43 -6.31 -0.99
CA HIS A 48 -11.99 -6.06 0.38
C HIS A 48 -11.84 -4.56 0.68
N PRO A 49 -12.39 -4.05 1.80
CA PRO A 49 -12.38 -2.62 2.14
C PRO A 49 -10.98 -1.99 2.22
N TYR A 50 -9.95 -2.78 2.54
CA TYR A 50 -8.56 -2.34 2.59
C TYR A 50 -8.09 -1.64 1.31
N TRP A 51 -8.58 -2.08 0.15
CA TRP A 51 -8.14 -1.55 -1.14
C TRP A 51 -8.65 -0.16 -1.45
N VAL A 52 -9.75 0.28 -0.84
CA VAL A 52 -10.39 1.56 -1.14
C VAL A 52 -9.44 2.73 -0.91
N PRO A 53 -8.86 2.96 0.29
CA PRO A 53 -7.93 4.07 0.49
C PRO A 53 -6.63 3.91 -0.30
N VAL A 54 -6.16 2.68 -0.57
CA VAL A 54 -4.99 2.45 -1.43
C VAL A 54 -5.27 2.92 -2.84
N TYR A 55 -6.41 2.49 -3.44
CA TYR A 55 -6.76 2.89 -4.80
C TYR A 55 -7.01 4.40 -4.92
N GLN A 56 -7.53 5.03 -3.89
CA GLN A 56 -7.71 6.47 -3.88
C GLN A 56 -6.39 7.23 -3.91
N GLY A 57 -5.41 6.80 -3.11
CA GLY A 57 -4.07 7.38 -3.16
C GLY A 57 -3.43 7.19 -4.53
N PHE A 58 -3.56 5.98 -5.11
CA PHE A 58 -3.11 5.66 -6.45
C PHE A 58 -3.76 6.55 -7.51
N LYS A 59 -5.08 6.68 -7.47
CA LYS A 59 -5.84 7.52 -8.40
C LYS A 59 -5.53 9.00 -8.23
N GLN A 60 -5.39 9.50 -7.00
CA GLN A 60 -5.05 10.90 -6.75
C GLN A 60 -3.69 11.28 -7.34
N ALA A 61 -2.69 10.41 -7.20
CA ALA A 61 -1.38 10.63 -7.80
C ALA A 61 -1.45 10.61 -9.34
N ALA A 62 -2.20 9.66 -9.91
CA ALA A 62 -2.41 9.56 -11.35
C ALA A 62 -3.12 10.79 -11.92
N GLU A 63 -4.19 11.24 -11.29
CA GLU A 63 -4.92 12.45 -11.71
C GLU A 63 -4.03 13.69 -11.70
N ALA A 64 -3.13 13.82 -10.72
CA ALA A 64 -2.16 14.92 -10.66
C ALA A 64 -1.18 14.92 -11.85
N MET A 65 -0.88 13.74 -12.40
CA MET A 65 0.01 13.54 -13.56
C MET A 65 -0.75 13.44 -14.89
N GLY A 66 -2.09 13.50 -14.88
CA GLY A 66 -2.92 13.38 -16.08
C GLY A 66 -3.00 11.96 -16.65
N CYS A 67 -2.78 10.94 -15.82
CA CYS A 67 -2.78 9.52 -16.20
C CYS A 67 -4.16 8.89 -16.02
N GLU A 68 -4.45 7.83 -16.78
CA GLU A 68 -5.63 6.99 -16.59
C GLU A 68 -5.34 5.85 -15.60
N THR A 69 -6.33 5.46 -14.81
CA THR A 69 -6.20 4.37 -13.85
C THR A 69 -7.30 3.33 -14.01
N VAL A 70 -6.95 2.07 -13.73
CA VAL A 70 -7.89 0.95 -13.69
C VAL A 70 -7.70 0.19 -12.38
N PHE A 71 -8.80 -0.09 -11.69
CA PHE A 71 -8.83 -1.04 -10.59
C PHE A 71 -9.16 -2.44 -11.12
N SER A 72 -8.39 -3.44 -10.74
CA SER A 72 -8.50 -4.81 -11.23
C SER A 72 -8.16 -5.82 -10.14
N GLY A 73 -8.36 -7.09 -10.44
CA GLY A 73 -8.01 -8.19 -9.54
C GLY A 73 -9.01 -9.33 -9.58
N THR A 74 -8.96 -10.18 -8.55
CA THR A 74 -9.90 -11.30 -8.41
C THR A 74 -10.83 -11.08 -7.21
N PRO A 75 -12.14 -11.38 -7.33
CA PRO A 75 -13.05 -11.29 -6.19
C PRO A 75 -12.82 -12.40 -5.16
N ASP A 76 -12.16 -13.49 -5.56
CA ASP A 76 -11.96 -14.67 -4.73
C ASP A 76 -10.54 -14.75 -4.17
N TYR A 77 -10.37 -15.46 -3.06
CA TYR A 77 -9.05 -15.87 -2.55
C TYR A 77 -8.55 -17.07 -3.37
N ASP A 78 -8.19 -16.82 -4.64
CA ASP A 78 -7.78 -17.84 -5.62
C ASP A 78 -6.60 -17.33 -6.45
N ILE A 79 -5.43 -17.91 -6.22
CA ILE A 79 -4.17 -17.51 -6.88
C ILE A 79 -4.24 -17.68 -8.41
N THR A 80 -4.91 -18.73 -8.90
CA THR A 80 -5.01 -18.97 -10.34
C THR A 80 -5.85 -17.88 -11.03
N LYS A 81 -6.94 -17.47 -10.37
CA LYS A 81 -7.78 -16.37 -10.87
C LYS A 81 -7.05 -15.04 -10.81
N GLN A 82 -6.24 -14.79 -9.76
CA GLN A 82 -5.48 -13.55 -9.69
C GLN A 82 -4.43 -13.48 -10.79
N ILE A 83 -3.68 -14.57 -11.04
CA ILE A 83 -2.73 -14.62 -12.16
C ILE A 83 -3.44 -14.38 -13.49
N ALA A 84 -4.60 -15.03 -13.71
CA ALA A 84 -5.38 -14.81 -14.92
C ALA A 84 -5.84 -13.36 -15.10
N SER A 85 -6.26 -12.70 -14.01
CA SER A 85 -6.60 -11.27 -14.02
C SER A 85 -5.39 -10.41 -14.34
N PHE A 86 -4.24 -10.68 -13.74
CA PHE A 86 -2.99 -9.98 -14.04
C PHE A 86 -2.57 -10.12 -15.51
N GLU A 87 -2.65 -11.33 -16.09
CA GLU A 87 -2.36 -11.54 -17.51
C GLU A 87 -3.34 -10.79 -18.43
N GLN A 88 -4.61 -10.66 -18.04
CA GLN A 88 -5.59 -9.86 -18.77
C GLN A 88 -5.27 -8.36 -18.69
N ASP A 89 -4.73 -7.89 -17.57
CA ASP A 89 -4.29 -6.51 -17.41
C ASP A 89 -3.09 -6.21 -18.33
N LEU A 90 -2.15 -7.13 -18.47
CA LEU A 90 -1.02 -6.97 -19.40
C LEU A 90 -1.45 -6.82 -20.87
N VAL A 91 -2.56 -7.45 -21.26
CA VAL A 91 -3.11 -7.30 -22.63
C VAL A 91 -3.53 -5.86 -22.93
N LYS A 92 -3.85 -5.05 -21.89
CA LYS A 92 -4.20 -3.63 -22.04
C LYS A 92 -2.98 -2.74 -22.28
N ALA A 93 -1.76 -3.32 -22.26
CA ALA A 93 -0.48 -2.63 -22.41
C ALA A 93 -0.33 -1.40 -21.47
N PRO A 94 -0.53 -1.55 -20.15
CA PRO A 94 -0.35 -0.44 -19.22
C PRO A 94 1.12 -0.05 -19.13
N ALA A 95 1.42 1.20 -18.76
CA ALA A 95 2.78 1.63 -18.48
C ALA A 95 3.31 1.02 -17.17
N GLY A 96 2.43 0.79 -16.20
CA GLY A 96 2.78 0.13 -14.95
C GLY A 96 1.61 -0.50 -14.23
N ILE A 97 1.92 -1.47 -13.36
CA ILE A 97 0.94 -2.14 -12.51
C ILE A 97 1.42 -2.08 -11.05
N LEU A 98 0.56 -1.54 -10.18
CA LEU A 98 0.68 -1.68 -8.73
C LEU A 98 0.01 -2.99 -8.34
N LEU A 99 0.81 -3.98 -7.96
CA LEU A 99 0.39 -5.37 -7.75
C LEU A 99 0.46 -5.76 -6.28
N HIS A 100 -0.67 -6.26 -5.73
CA HIS A 100 -0.65 -7.02 -4.48
C HIS A 100 -0.65 -8.53 -4.79
N PRO A 101 0.50 -9.22 -4.78
CA PRO A 101 0.55 -10.64 -5.07
C PRO A 101 0.00 -11.44 -3.88
N MET A 102 -1.05 -12.25 -4.10
CA MET A 102 -1.64 -13.11 -3.06
C MET A 102 -0.61 -14.07 -2.45
N GLN A 103 0.30 -14.56 -3.26
CA GLN A 103 1.42 -15.42 -2.88
C GLN A 103 2.67 -15.02 -3.67
N SER A 104 3.83 -15.04 -3.02
CA SER A 104 5.08 -14.55 -3.59
C SER A 104 5.58 -15.36 -4.79
N ASP A 105 5.77 -16.68 -4.61
CA ASP A 105 6.44 -17.55 -5.61
C ASP A 105 5.65 -17.72 -6.92
N PRO A 106 4.32 -17.89 -6.94
CA PRO A 106 3.55 -18.00 -8.19
C PRO A 106 3.61 -16.78 -9.10
N PHE A 107 3.92 -15.61 -8.55
CA PHE A 107 4.01 -14.36 -9.31
C PHE A 107 5.41 -14.07 -9.89
N ILE A 108 6.43 -14.89 -9.57
CA ILE A 108 7.80 -14.65 -10.09
C ILE A 108 7.80 -14.58 -11.62
N GLU A 109 7.34 -15.63 -12.30
CA GLU A 109 7.35 -15.69 -13.77
C GLU A 109 6.39 -14.68 -14.43
N PRO A 110 5.14 -14.48 -13.95
CA PRO A 110 4.27 -13.43 -14.49
C PRO A 110 4.89 -12.03 -14.41
N ILE A 111 5.48 -11.67 -13.27
CA ILE A 111 6.14 -10.36 -13.09
C ILE A 111 7.34 -10.24 -14.03
N ASN A 112 8.20 -11.26 -14.11
CA ASN A 112 9.39 -11.23 -14.97
C ASN A 112 9.01 -10.99 -16.43
N ARG A 113 7.99 -11.70 -16.94
CA ARG A 113 7.48 -11.48 -18.30
C ARG A 113 6.92 -10.08 -18.51
N ALA A 114 6.24 -9.50 -17.52
CA ALA A 114 5.71 -8.14 -17.61
C ALA A 114 6.84 -7.12 -17.75
N ILE A 115 7.87 -7.23 -16.92
CA ILE A 115 9.08 -6.37 -16.96
C ILE A 115 9.81 -6.53 -18.31
N GLU A 116 9.99 -7.77 -18.81
CA GLU A 116 10.62 -8.03 -20.11
C GLU A 116 9.84 -7.41 -21.29
N ASN A 117 8.54 -7.22 -21.13
CA ASN A 117 7.66 -6.55 -22.09
C ASN A 117 7.53 -5.03 -21.87
N GLY A 118 8.31 -4.45 -20.94
CA GLY A 118 8.36 -3.02 -20.69
C GLY A 118 7.21 -2.48 -19.82
N VAL A 119 6.54 -3.34 -19.05
CA VAL A 119 5.52 -2.94 -18.07
C VAL A 119 6.16 -2.88 -16.69
N GLU A 120 6.16 -1.72 -16.05
CA GLU A 120 6.71 -1.54 -14.71
C GLU A 120 5.84 -2.19 -13.65
N ILE A 121 6.42 -3.03 -12.79
CA ILE A 121 5.70 -3.72 -11.73
C ILE A 121 6.21 -3.26 -10.37
N VAL A 122 5.35 -2.60 -9.63
CA VAL A 122 5.57 -2.24 -8.23
C VAL A 122 4.68 -3.13 -7.37
N THR A 123 5.27 -3.91 -6.47
CA THR A 123 4.50 -4.68 -5.50
C THR A 123 4.18 -3.84 -4.27
N PHE A 124 3.06 -4.12 -3.62
CA PHE A 124 2.68 -3.41 -2.40
C PHE A 124 1.98 -4.32 -1.40
N ALA A 125 2.07 -3.97 -0.13
CA ALA A 125 1.63 -4.74 1.04
C ALA A 125 2.28 -6.14 1.08
N ALA A 126 1.99 -7.03 0.14
CA ALA A 126 2.71 -8.29 -0.06
C ALA A 126 3.70 -8.19 -1.23
N ASP A 127 4.74 -9.04 -1.23
CA ASP A 127 5.84 -8.98 -2.19
C ASP A 127 6.11 -10.32 -2.92
N SER A 128 6.79 -10.21 -4.05
CA SER A 128 7.43 -11.32 -4.76
C SER A 128 8.93 -11.04 -4.89
N PRO A 129 9.71 -11.21 -3.82
CA PRO A 129 11.09 -10.70 -3.74
C PRO A 129 12.08 -11.40 -4.65
N LYS A 130 11.73 -12.57 -5.18
CA LYS A 130 12.55 -13.32 -6.15
C LYS A 130 12.27 -12.92 -7.61
N SER A 131 11.27 -12.07 -7.85
CA SER A 131 10.96 -11.54 -9.17
C SER A 131 11.81 -10.30 -9.51
N ASN A 132 11.76 -9.91 -10.78
CA ASN A 132 12.42 -8.69 -11.28
C ASN A 132 11.57 -7.42 -11.07
N ARG A 133 10.64 -7.42 -10.12
CA ARG A 133 9.80 -6.26 -9.85
C ARG A 133 10.63 -4.98 -9.66
N THR A 134 10.07 -3.85 -10.05
CA THR A 134 10.73 -2.55 -9.98
C THR A 134 10.94 -2.11 -8.53
N ALA A 135 9.90 -2.16 -7.70
CA ALA A 135 9.98 -1.77 -6.30
C ALA A 135 8.95 -2.51 -5.44
N TYR A 136 9.14 -2.48 -4.12
CA TYR A 136 8.18 -2.97 -3.13
C TYR A 136 7.85 -1.88 -2.12
N ILE A 137 6.57 -1.67 -1.87
CA ILE A 137 6.07 -0.63 -0.95
C ILE A 137 5.18 -1.25 0.10
N THR A 138 5.54 -1.09 1.36
CA THR A 138 4.72 -1.45 2.52
C THR A 138 5.23 -0.70 3.75
N SER A 139 4.50 -0.77 4.87
CA SER A 139 5.04 -0.43 6.18
C SER A 139 6.11 -1.42 6.62
N ASP A 140 7.02 -1.00 7.48
CA ASP A 140 8.02 -1.92 8.06
C ASP A 140 7.32 -2.93 8.99
N ASN A 141 7.04 -4.13 8.46
CA ASN A 141 6.34 -5.19 9.17
C ASN A 141 7.12 -5.71 10.39
N VAL A 142 8.45 -5.59 10.40
CA VAL A 142 9.28 -5.94 11.56
C VAL A 142 9.12 -4.89 12.66
N ALA A 143 9.13 -3.60 12.29
CA ALA A 143 8.88 -2.52 13.23
C ALA A 143 7.46 -2.58 13.81
N GLU A 144 6.44 -2.88 12.99
CA GLU A 144 5.07 -3.12 13.46
C GLU A 144 4.99 -4.26 14.47
N ALA A 145 5.61 -5.40 14.16
CA ALA A 145 5.63 -6.58 15.02
C ALA A 145 6.37 -6.32 16.33
N THR A 146 7.51 -5.64 16.27
CA THR A 146 8.28 -5.24 17.47
C THR A 146 7.45 -4.32 18.36
N PHE A 147 6.82 -3.30 17.77
CA PHE A 147 5.94 -2.39 18.49
C PHE A 147 4.77 -3.15 19.16
N ALA A 148 4.14 -4.09 18.42
CA ALA A 148 3.06 -4.90 18.97
C ALA A 148 3.52 -5.76 20.15
N ALA A 149 4.72 -6.37 20.07
CA ALA A 149 5.29 -7.17 21.14
C ALA A 149 5.56 -6.33 22.40
N GLU A 150 6.19 -5.16 22.23
CA GLU A 150 6.46 -4.23 23.33
C GLU A 150 5.18 -3.74 24.01
N GLU A 151 4.15 -3.42 23.20
CA GLU A 151 2.86 -2.98 23.73
C GLU A 151 2.11 -4.09 24.45
N ILE A 152 2.10 -5.33 23.92
CA ILE A 152 1.54 -6.48 24.63
C ILE A 152 2.18 -6.59 26.03
N VAL A 153 3.50 -6.60 26.09
CA VAL A 153 4.24 -6.72 27.38
C VAL A 153 3.98 -5.53 28.30
N ALA A 154 3.87 -4.31 27.75
CA ALA A 154 3.54 -3.13 28.56
C ALA A 154 2.17 -3.24 29.23
N GLN A 155 1.22 -3.94 28.60
CA GLN A 155 -0.15 -4.09 29.13
C GLN A 155 -0.31 -5.31 30.03
N VAL A 156 0.25 -6.48 29.65
CA VAL A 156 0.03 -7.74 30.38
C VAL A 156 1.19 -8.15 31.28
N GLY A 157 2.36 -7.53 31.13
CA GLY A 157 3.57 -7.85 31.87
C GLY A 157 4.56 -8.69 31.09
N GLU A 158 5.75 -8.95 31.68
CA GLU A 158 6.86 -9.66 31.03
C GLU A 158 6.73 -11.20 31.10
N SER A 159 5.62 -11.71 31.65
CA SER A 159 5.33 -13.14 31.76
C SER A 159 3.85 -13.40 31.60
N GLY A 160 3.50 -14.48 30.91
CA GLY A 160 2.12 -14.83 30.61
C GLY A 160 1.97 -15.66 29.32
N GLN A 161 0.78 -15.71 28.80
CA GLN A 161 0.46 -16.50 27.60
C GLN A 161 0.01 -15.61 26.44
N TYR A 162 0.57 -15.83 25.27
CA TYR A 162 0.08 -15.17 24.06
C TYR A 162 -0.18 -16.19 22.94
N ALA A 163 -1.04 -15.80 22.02
CA ALA A 163 -1.32 -16.57 20.82
C ALA A 163 -1.28 -15.67 19.59
N VAL A 164 -1.10 -16.28 18.41
CA VAL A 164 -1.12 -15.59 17.12
C VAL A 164 -2.07 -16.27 16.15
N LEU A 165 -2.81 -15.47 15.39
CA LEU A 165 -3.44 -15.93 14.18
C LEU A 165 -2.50 -15.69 13.00
N GLU A 166 -2.66 -16.44 11.91
CA GLU A 166 -1.76 -16.30 10.77
C GLU A 166 -2.45 -16.54 9.43
N ASN A 167 -1.84 -16.00 8.37
CA ASN A 167 -2.26 -16.22 6.99
C ASN A 167 -1.04 -16.66 6.16
N PRO A 168 -0.65 -17.95 6.24
CA PRO A 168 0.59 -18.45 5.68
C PRO A 168 0.71 -18.26 4.17
N GLY A 169 1.92 -17.88 3.72
CA GLY A 169 2.26 -17.71 2.30
C GLY A 169 2.06 -16.30 1.77
N GLN A 170 1.50 -15.40 2.57
CA GLN A 170 1.45 -13.97 2.28
C GLN A 170 2.58 -13.27 3.03
N SER A 171 3.57 -12.75 2.30
CA SER A 171 4.88 -12.36 2.83
C SER A 171 4.85 -11.35 3.99
N ASN A 172 3.98 -10.35 3.94
CA ASN A 172 3.83 -9.35 5.00
C ASN A 172 3.26 -9.97 6.29
N HIS A 173 2.27 -10.84 6.20
CA HIS A 173 1.68 -11.51 7.36
C HIS A 173 2.65 -12.50 7.98
N ASP A 174 3.33 -13.30 7.15
CA ASP A 174 4.38 -14.22 7.61
C ASP A 174 5.47 -13.47 8.37
N LEU A 175 5.89 -12.30 7.85
CA LEU A 175 6.92 -11.47 8.49
C LEU A 175 6.44 -10.85 9.80
N ARG A 176 5.20 -10.32 9.86
CA ARG A 176 4.61 -9.78 11.10
C ARG A 176 4.53 -10.84 12.19
N VAL A 177 4.11 -12.07 11.85
CA VAL A 177 4.01 -13.17 12.81
C VAL A 177 5.39 -13.63 13.28
N THR A 178 6.30 -13.89 12.33
CA THR A 178 7.64 -14.38 12.66
C THR A 178 8.43 -13.36 13.49
N ALA A 179 8.41 -12.08 13.09
CA ALA A 179 9.12 -11.03 13.79
C ALA A 179 8.59 -10.81 15.22
N LEU A 180 7.27 -10.91 15.45
CA LEU A 180 6.71 -10.82 16.80
C LEU A 180 7.17 -11.99 17.67
N ILE A 181 7.08 -13.22 17.16
CA ILE A 181 7.50 -14.43 17.91
C ILE A 181 9.00 -14.35 18.23
N ASP A 182 9.85 -14.07 17.22
CA ASP A 182 11.30 -13.99 17.40
C ASP A 182 11.67 -12.90 18.43
N TYR A 183 10.97 -11.76 18.39
CA TYR A 183 11.20 -10.66 19.34
C TYR A 183 10.78 -11.04 20.76
N MET A 184 9.61 -11.67 20.92
CA MET A 184 9.12 -12.17 22.22
C MET A 184 10.09 -13.21 22.81
N GLU A 185 10.48 -14.22 22.03
CA GLU A 185 11.42 -15.26 22.49
C GLU A 185 12.79 -14.68 22.90
N ALA A 186 13.28 -13.67 22.20
CA ALA A 186 14.57 -13.06 22.47
C ALA A 186 14.58 -12.13 23.69
N ASN A 187 13.49 -11.38 23.93
CA ASN A 187 13.46 -10.30 24.92
C ASN A 187 12.57 -10.61 26.13
N TYR A 188 11.55 -11.46 25.97
CA TYR A 188 10.55 -11.79 26.99
C TYR A 188 10.34 -13.31 27.07
N PRO A 189 11.36 -14.09 27.47
CA PRO A 189 11.32 -15.56 27.42
C PRO A 189 10.29 -16.19 28.38
N ASP A 190 9.74 -15.42 29.32
CA ASP A 190 8.69 -15.87 30.24
C ASP A 190 7.27 -15.61 29.66
N MET A 191 7.17 -15.01 28.45
CA MET A 191 5.95 -14.94 27.64
C MET A 191 5.84 -16.18 26.77
N GLU A 192 4.90 -17.06 27.05
CA GLU A 192 4.73 -18.36 26.40
C GLU A 192 3.80 -18.25 25.17
N LEU A 193 4.28 -18.66 24.00
CA LEU A 193 3.42 -18.84 22.81
C LEU A 193 2.59 -20.13 22.94
N VAL A 194 1.31 -20.01 23.29
CA VAL A 194 0.42 -21.16 23.54
C VAL A 194 -0.46 -21.52 22.35
N GLY A 195 -0.53 -20.68 21.32
CA GLY A 195 -1.34 -20.92 20.12
C GLY A 195 -0.81 -20.23 18.88
N ARG A 196 -0.76 -20.99 17.77
CA ARG A 196 -0.48 -20.48 16.43
C ARG A 196 -1.41 -21.15 15.44
N GLN A 197 -2.35 -20.39 14.85
CA GLN A 197 -3.44 -20.95 14.05
C GLN A 197 -3.64 -20.19 12.74
N ALA A 198 -3.66 -20.95 11.63
CA ALA A 198 -3.95 -20.40 10.30
C ALA A 198 -5.46 -20.13 10.14
N THR A 199 -5.80 -18.93 9.69
CA THR A 199 -7.17 -18.48 9.43
C THR A 199 -7.43 -18.20 7.95
N ASN A 200 -6.39 -17.92 7.17
CA ASN A 200 -6.45 -17.54 5.76
C ASN A 200 -7.41 -16.35 5.52
N GLN A 201 -7.41 -15.38 6.44
CA GLN A 201 -8.28 -14.20 6.42
C GLN A 201 -9.79 -14.52 6.43
N ASP A 202 -10.17 -15.71 6.88
CA ASP A 202 -11.57 -16.11 7.02
C ASP A 202 -12.06 -15.89 8.45
N SER A 203 -13.05 -15.01 8.63
CA SER A 203 -13.61 -14.63 9.93
C SER A 203 -14.18 -15.84 10.70
N ASN A 204 -14.82 -16.81 10.01
CA ASN A 204 -15.34 -18.01 10.67
C ASN A 204 -14.20 -18.95 11.11
N ALA A 205 -13.13 -19.05 10.31
CA ALA A 205 -11.95 -19.81 10.72
C ALA A 205 -11.28 -19.15 11.92
N ALA A 206 -11.16 -17.82 11.95
CA ALA A 206 -10.63 -17.06 13.07
C ALA A 206 -11.45 -17.26 14.35
N TYR A 207 -12.79 -17.23 14.26
CA TYR A 207 -13.65 -17.55 15.39
C TYR A 207 -13.36 -18.95 15.95
N ARG A 208 -13.34 -19.99 15.11
CA ARG A 208 -13.07 -21.37 15.54
C ARG A 208 -11.66 -21.53 16.13
N ALA A 209 -10.67 -20.90 15.51
CA ALA A 209 -9.29 -20.94 15.96
C ALA A 209 -9.15 -20.29 17.37
N THR A 210 -9.69 -19.09 17.54
CA THR A 210 -9.67 -18.36 18.81
C THR A 210 -10.43 -19.09 19.90
N ALA A 211 -11.63 -19.59 19.61
CA ALA A 211 -12.41 -20.40 20.58
C ALA A 211 -11.64 -21.66 21.02
N SER A 212 -10.95 -22.33 20.09
CA SER A 212 -10.11 -23.49 20.41
C SER A 212 -8.89 -23.14 21.28
N ILE A 213 -8.25 -22.00 20.98
CA ILE A 213 -7.12 -21.50 21.77
C ILE A 213 -7.58 -21.18 23.20
N LEU A 214 -8.68 -20.46 23.36
CA LEU A 214 -9.26 -20.10 24.68
C LEU A 214 -9.67 -21.33 25.47
N GLN A 215 -10.26 -22.32 24.83
CA GLN A 215 -10.64 -23.56 25.49
C GLN A 215 -9.44 -24.34 26.03
N ALA A 216 -8.33 -24.33 25.27
CA ALA A 216 -7.10 -25.02 25.66
C ALA A 216 -6.25 -24.21 26.68
N ASN A 217 -6.36 -22.89 26.64
CA ASN A 217 -5.57 -21.95 27.42
C ASN A 217 -6.48 -20.89 28.08
N PRO A 218 -7.18 -21.21 29.18
CA PRO A 218 -8.10 -20.28 29.85
C PRO A 218 -7.44 -19.02 30.41
N GLU A 219 -6.12 -19.06 30.61
CA GLU A 219 -5.30 -17.97 31.13
C GLU A 219 -4.59 -17.18 29.99
N LEU A 220 -5.13 -17.21 28.78
CA LEU A 220 -4.56 -16.46 27.66
C LEU A 220 -4.62 -14.95 27.93
N ASP A 221 -3.46 -14.28 27.93
CA ASP A 221 -3.35 -12.84 28.19
C ASP A 221 -3.48 -11.99 26.93
N ALA A 222 -2.90 -12.45 25.80
CA ALA A 222 -2.88 -11.66 24.57
C ALA A 222 -3.07 -12.48 23.30
N LEU A 223 -3.68 -11.84 22.29
CA LEU A 223 -3.87 -12.37 20.95
C LEU A 223 -3.38 -11.37 19.91
N TRP A 224 -2.41 -11.77 19.08
CA TRP A 224 -1.96 -11.01 17.92
C TRP A 224 -2.68 -11.45 16.64
N ILE A 225 -3.26 -10.48 15.92
CA ILE A 225 -3.96 -10.69 14.65
C ILE A 225 -3.25 -9.84 13.57
N PRO A 226 -2.49 -10.45 12.66
CA PRO A 226 -1.60 -9.71 11.74
C PRO A 226 -2.30 -9.11 10.52
N GLU A 227 -3.64 -9.23 10.42
CA GLU A 227 -4.40 -8.81 9.24
C GLU A 227 -5.89 -8.59 9.54
N ALA A 228 -6.61 -7.89 8.63
CA ALA A 228 -7.96 -7.41 8.86
C ALA A 228 -9.06 -8.49 8.87
N GLY A 229 -8.94 -9.55 8.06
CA GLY A 229 -10.03 -10.51 7.81
C GLY A 229 -10.37 -11.40 9.00
N SER A 230 -9.42 -11.62 9.91
CA SER A 230 -9.59 -12.48 11.09
C SER A 230 -10.16 -11.77 12.31
N ALA A 231 -10.08 -10.44 12.37
CA ALA A 231 -10.35 -9.68 13.58
C ALA A 231 -11.79 -9.86 14.11
N GLU A 232 -12.79 -9.76 13.24
CA GLU A 232 -14.21 -9.86 13.64
C GLU A 232 -14.53 -11.22 14.29
N GLY A 233 -14.04 -12.31 13.67
CA GLY A 233 -14.24 -13.67 14.21
C GLY A 233 -13.51 -13.89 15.52
N ALA A 234 -12.29 -13.40 15.65
CA ALA A 234 -11.52 -13.51 16.88
C ALA A 234 -12.16 -12.73 18.04
N VAL A 235 -12.59 -11.48 17.78
CA VAL A 235 -13.31 -10.68 18.78
C VAL A 235 -14.62 -11.36 19.21
N ALA A 236 -15.38 -11.90 18.26
CA ALA A 236 -16.62 -12.61 18.57
C ALA A 236 -16.38 -13.82 19.52
N ALA A 237 -15.31 -14.59 19.30
CA ALA A 237 -14.97 -15.73 20.14
C ALA A 237 -14.55 -15.30 21.55
N VAL A 238 -13.76 -14.21 21.67
CA VAL A 238 -13.34 -13.67 22.98
C VAL A 238 -14.54 -13.17 23.78
N LEU A 239 -15.45 -12.42 23.12
CA LEU A 239 -16.66 -11.90 23.76
C LEU A 239 -17.62 -13.03 24.19
N GLU A 240 -17.80 -14.09 23.37
CA GLU A 240 -18.65 -15.22 23.71
C GLU A 240 -18.10 -16.04 24.90
N ALA A 241 -16.76 -16.13 24.98
CA ALA A 241 -16.10 -16.81 26.10
C ALA A 241 -16.07 -15.98 27.39
N ASP A 242 -16.49 -14.71 27.36
CA ASP A 242 -16.34 -13.73 28.46
C ASP A 242 -14.89 -13.67 28.97
N ALA A 243 -13.90 -13.77 28.04
CA ALA A 243 -12.48 -13.84 28.34
C ALA A 243 -11.86 -12.45 28.34
N ASP A 244 -10.94 -12.21 29.29
CA ASP A 244 -10.16 -10.97 29.39
C ASP A 244 -8.84 -11.13 28.63
N VAL A 245 -8.87 -10.91 27.31
CA VAL A 245 -7.73 -11.09 26.41
C VAL A 245 -7.42 -9.78 25.71
N LEU A 246 -6.18 -9.32 25.82
CA LEU A 246 -5.68 -8.18 25.07
C LEU A 246 -5.57 -8.53 23.58
N ILE A 247 -6.40 -7.92 22.74
CA ILE A 247 -6.30 -8.09 21.29
C ILE A 247 -5.48 -6.97 20.68
N MET A 248 -4.35 -7.33 20.07
CA MET A 248 -3.55 -6.48 19.19
C MET A 248 -3.81 -6.85 17.73
N HIS A 249 -3.90 -5.86 16.87
CA HIS A 249 -4.35 -6.05 15.49
C HIS A 249 -3.49 -5.27 14.50
N ALA A 250 -3.32 -5.78 13.28
CA ALA A 250 -2.81 -5.02 12.15
C ALA A 250 -3.91 -4.77 11.12
N ASP A 251 -3.77 -3.67 10.38
CA ASP A 251 -4.71 -3.12 9.42
C ASP A 251 -5.99 -2.56 10.09
N VAL A 252 -6.77 -1.75 9.37
CA VAL A 252 -8.04 -1.21 9.86
C VAL A 252 -9.09 -1.28 8.76
N THR A 253 -10.26 -1.74 9.17
CA THR A 253 -11.50 -1.70 8.39
C THR A 253 -12.57 -0.94 9.19
N PRO A 254 -13.69 -0.54 8.58
CA PRO A 254 -14.79 0.05 9.33
C PRO A 254 -15.23 -0.80 10.54
N THR A 255 -15.31 -2.13 10.39
CA THR A 255 -15.72 -3.05 11.47
C THR A 255 -14.67 -3.10 12.59
N THR A 256 -13.37 -3.22 12.25
CA THR A 256 -12.32 -3.25 13.29
C THR A 256 -12.20 -1.92 14.01
N LEU A 257 -12.45 -0.79 13.32
CA LEU A 257 -12.49 0.52 13.95
C LEU A 257 -13.59 0.62 15.02
N GLU A 258 -14.77 0.06 14.74
CA GLU A 258 -15.85 0.00 15.75
C GLU A 258 -15.46 -0.88 16.94
N HIS A 259 -14.74 -1.98 16.74
CA HIS A 259 -14.22 -2.79 17.83
C HIS A 259 -13.17 -2.08 18.67
N ILE A 260 -12.31 -1.25 18.06
CA ILE A 260 -11.37 -0.40 18.79
C ILE A 260 -12.12 0.65 19.63
N LYS A 261 -13.12 1.32 19.05
CA LYS A 261 -13.96 2.31 19.76
C LYS A 261 -14.71 1.68 20.93
N ALA A 262 -15.16 0.44 20.77
CA ALA A 262 -15.83 -0.32 21.83
C ALA A 262 -14.88 -0.89 22.90
N GLY A 263 -13.56 -0.83 22.69
CA GLY A 263 -12.56 -1.40 23.58
C GLY A 263 -12.37 -2.91 23.44
N ASN A 264 -12.95 -3.55 22.44
CA ASN A 264 -12.82 -4.98 22.17
C ASN A 264 -11.47 -5.32 21.51
N ILE A 265 -10.84 -4.36 20.84
CA ILE A 265 -9.48 -4.40 20.34
C ILE A 265 -8.71 -3.28 21.03
N HIS A 266 -7.58 -3.61 21.64
CA HIS A 266 -6.77 -2.64 22.37
C HIS A 266 -6.23 -1.56 21.44
N MET A 267 -5.59 -1.96 20.35
CA MET A 267 -5.15 -1.05 19.28
C MET A 267 -4.92 -1.79 17.96
N ALA A 268 -4.85 -1.01 16.90
CA ALA A 268 -4.45 -1.47 15.58
C ALA A 268 -3.25 -0.70 15.05
N LEU A 269 -2.35 -1.42 14.36
CA LEU A 269 -1.26 -0.86 13.58
C LEU A 269 -1.73 -0.79 12.12
N ASN A 270 -2.00 0.42 11.64
CA ASN A 270 -2.57 0.60 10.31
C ASN A 270 -1.51 1.12 9.34
N PRO A 271 -1.09 0.34 8.34
CA PRO A 271 -0.28 0.85 7.24
C PRO A 271 -0.96 2.09 6.63
N ASN A 272 -0.17 3.09 6.27
CA ASN A 272 -0.72 4.30 5.64
C ASN A 272 -1.19 3.98 4.21
N GLN A 273 -2.37 3.36 4.10
CA GLN A 273 -2.93 2.80 2.86
C GLN A 273 -2.98 3.81 1.72
N GLY A 274 -3.44 5.04 1.98
CA GLY A 274 -3.45 6.10 0.97
C GLY A 274 -2.06 6.43 0.44
N MET A 275 -1.06 6.50 1.33
CA MET A 275 0.34 6.71 0.95
C MET A 275 0.91 5.51 0.18
N GLN A 276 0.51 4.30 0.54
CA GLN A 276 0.91 3.08 -0.16
C GLN A 276 0.51 3.12 -1.65
N GLY A 277 -0.73 3.53 -1.93
CA GLY A 277 -1.22 3.70 -3.30
C GLY A 277 -0.56 4.89 -4.01
N PHE A 278 -0.48 6.05 -3.33
CA PHE A 278 0.12 7.26 -3.89
C PHE A 278 1.59 7.05 -4.29
N MET A 279 2.40 6.54 -3.36
CA MET A 279 3.81 6.25 -3.60
C MET A 279 3.98 5.13 -4.62
N GLY A 280 3.07 4.13 -4.62
CA GLY A 280 3.07 3.04 -5.59
C GLY A 280 2.89 3.54 -7.02
N PHE A 281 1.93 4.42 -7.23
CA PHE A 281 1.77 5.07 -8.53
C PHE A 281 3.00 5.90 -8.90
N MET A 282 3.46 6.79 -8.02
CA MET A 282 4.62 7.65 -8.30
C MET A 282 5.86 6.85 -8.66
N THR A 283 6.08 5.74 -7.97
CA THR A 283 7.22 4.85 -8.25
C THR A 283 7.11 4.20 -9.62
N ALA A 284 5.93 3.66 -9.97
CA ALA A 284 5.67 3.06 -11.28
C ALA A 284 5.78 4.10 -12.40
N PHE A 285 5.23 5.30 -12.19
CA PHE A 285 5.29 6.41 -13.13
C PHE A 285 6.75 6.84 -13.42
N LEU A 286 7.55 7.08 -12.38
CA LEU A 286 8.94 7.48 -12.55
C LEU A 286 9.78 6.37 -13.20
N ALA A 287 9.48 5.11 -12.91
CA ALA A 287 10.14 3.98 -13.54
C ALA A 287 9.82 3.88 -15.05
N ALA A 288 8.57 4.13 -15.43
CA ALA A 288 8.14 4.15 -16.83
C ALA A 288 8.66 5.39 -17.61
N HIS A 289 9.08 6.44 -16.90
CA HIS A 289 9.57 7.69 -17.49
C HIS A 289 11.02 7.98 -17.06
N PRO A 290 11.96 7.12 -17.43
CA PRO A 290 13.36 7.24 -17.00
C PRO A 290 13.98 8.59 -17.38
N ASP A 291 13.62 9.17 -18.51
CA ASP A 291 14.15 10.44 -18.99
C ASP A 291 13.84 11.62 -18.06
N MET A 292 12.79 11.51 -17.24
CA MET A 292 12.43 12.56 -16.28
C MET A 292 13.38 12.65 -15.08
N ILE A 293 14.08 11.55 -14.77
CA ILE A 293 15.01 11.45 -13.63
C ILE A 293 16.46 11.23 -14.05
N ASP A 294 16.73 11.09 -15.34
CA ASP A 294 18.06 10.83 -15.89
C ASP A 294 19.11 11.86 -15.45
N PRO A 295 18.86 13.18 -15.38
CA PRO A 295 19.86 14.15 -14.94
C PRO A 295 20.47 13.88 -13.56
N PHE A 296 19.82 13.03 -12.76
CA PHE A 296 20.31 12.71 -11.42
C PHE A 296 21.32 11.57 -11.39
N ASN A 297 21.32 10.66 -12.34
CA ASN A 297 22.07 9.42 -12.25
C ASN A 297 22.79 8.95 -13.51
N ASP A 298 22.52 9.54 -14.67
CA ASP A 298 23.11 9.08 -15.93
C ASP A 298 22.91 7.56 -16.15
N TYR A 299 21.80 7.00 -15.65
CA TYR A 299 21.61 5.56 -15.54
C TYR A 299 21.40 4.88 -16.88
N GLN A 300 20.92 5.61 -17.89
CA GLN A 300 20.83 5.09 -19.26
C GLN A 300 22.20 4.63 -19.78
N ILE A 301 23.25 5.32 -19.39
CA ILE A 301 24.64 4.95 -19.73
C ILE A 301 25.12 3.78 -18.89
N SER A 302 24.77 3.76 -17.59
CA SER A 302 25.19 2.73 -16.64
C SER A 302 24.35 1.45 -16.72
N GLY A 303 23.16 1.50 -17.33
CA GLY A 303 22.16 0.40 -17.33
C GLY A 303 21.50 0.16 -15.98
N TYR A 304 21.61 1.11 -15.04
CA TYR A 304 21.01 1.05 -13.72
C TYR A 304 19.69 1.86 -13.68
N ASN A 305 18.58 1.23 -13.31
CA ASN A 305 17.32 1.95 -13.09
C ASN A 305 17.27 2.46 -11.64
N PRO A 306 17.29 3.79 -11.40
CA PRO A 306 17.27 4.35 -10.06
C PRO A 306 15.95 4.09 -9.30
N MET A 307 14.88 3.71 -10.00
CA MET A 307 13.60 3.33 -9.40
C MET A 307 13.53 1.85 -9.01
N GLN A 308 14.57 1.06 -9.27
CA GLN A 308 14.66 -0.31 -8.77
C GLN A 308 14.99 -0.28 -7.27
N ILE A 309 13.97 -0.03 -6.46
CA ILE A 309 14.11 0.17 -5.02
C ILE A 309 13.64 -1.10 -4.30
N PRO A 310 14.53 -1.77 -3.54
CA PRO A 310 14.17 -3.03 -2.87
C PRO A 310 13.00 -2.90 -1.90
N PHE A 311 12.91 -1.76 -1.18
CA PHE A 311 11.90 -1.50 -0.18
C PHE A 311 11.64 -0.01 0.00
N ILE A 312 10.37 0.38 0.03
CA ILE A 312 9.92 1.74 0.35
C ILE A 312 8.95 1.62 1.53
N ASP A 313 9.32 2.21 2.65
CA ASP A 313 8.47 2.27 3.83
C ASP A 313 7.44 3.40 3.69
N ASN A 314 6.15 3.05 3.72
CA ASN A 314 5.06 4.02 3.75
C ASN A 314 4.61 4.38 5.17
N GLY A 315 5.26 3.84 6.20
CA GLY A 315 4.95 4.04 7.60
C GLY A 315 3.63 3.39 8.04
N PHE A 316 3.37 3.43 9.34
CA PHE A 316 2.10 3.00 9.92
C PHE A 316 1.60 3.99 10.97
N ALA A 317 0.31 3.99 11.22
CA ALA A 317 -0.32 4.75 12.29
C ALA A 317 -0.76 3.79 13.41
N VAL A 318 -0.64 4.24 14.65
CA VAL A 318 -1.17 3.55 15.82
C VAL A 318 -2.57 4.07 16.10
N ILE A 319 -3.57 3.20 16.01
CA ILE A 319 -4.98 3.53 16.23
C ILE A 319 -5.43 2.91 17.55
N THR A 320 -5.86 3.77 18.45
CA THR A 320 -6.36 3.43 19.78
C THR A 320 -7.76 3.95 19.97
N GLN A 321 -8.42 3.58 21.05
CA GLN A 321 -9.73 4.13 21.41
C GLN A 321 -9.73 5.67 21.49
N GLU A 322 -8.62 6.28 21.89
CA GLU A 322 -8.51 7.75 22.05
C GLU A 322 -8.52 8.50 20.71
N ASN A 323 -7.97 7.90 19.65
CA ASN A 323 -7.83 8.57 18.35
C ASN A 323 -8.68 7.95 17.23
N ALA A 324 -9.41 6.88 17.52
CA ALA A 324 -10.21 6.13 16.53
C ALA A 324 -11.24 7.00 15.80
N ASP A 325 -11.79 8.03 16.46
CA ASP A 325 -12.75 8.95 15.83
C ASP A 325 -12.14 9.85 14.75
N ALA A 326 -10.81 10.00 14.76
CA ALA A 326 -10.09 10.73 13.72
C ALA A 326 -9.93 9.91 12.42
N PHE A 327 -10.11 8.59 12.49
CA PHE A 327 -10.01 7.68 11.37
C PHE A 327 -11.41 7.34 10.83
N ASP A 328 -12.03 8.26 10.10
CA ASP A 328 -13.33 8.03 9.46
C ASP A 328 -13.14 7.33 8.12
N LEU A 329 -13.00 5.99 8.17
CA LEU A 329 -12.93 5.16 6.96
C LEU A 329 -14.23 5.19 6.15
N ASN A 330 -15.39 5.48 6.76
CA ASN A 330 -16.64 5.60 6.03
C ASN A 330 -16.61 6.81 5.09
N ALA A 331 -15.97 7.92 5.49
CA ALA A 331 -15.75 9.07 4.61
C ALA A 331 -14.89 8.71 3.38
N TYR A 332 -14.02 7.73 3.50
CA TYR A 332 -13.27 7.18 2.37
C TYR A 332 -14.09 6.22 1.53
N MET A 333 -15.07 5.53 2.11
CA MET A 333 -15.93 4.58 1.42
C MET A 333 -17.10 5.26 0.70
N GLU A 334 -17.63 6.35 1.25
CA GLU A 334 -18.75 7.10 0.69
C GLU A 334 -18.34 7.86 -0.59
N GLY A 335 -18.90 7.46 -1.72
CA GLY A 335 -18.78 8.15 -3.00
C GLY A 335 -17.55 7.82 -3.84
N ARG A 336 -16.84 6.75 -3.55
CA ARG A 336 -15.63 6.35 -4.27
C ARG A 336 -15.64 4.85 -4.56
N ASP A 337 -16.48 4.49 -5.50
CA ASP A 337 -16.50 3.13 -6.06
C ASP A 337 -15.15 2.86 -6.74
N PRO A 338 -14.40 1.84 -6.33
CA PRO A 338 -13.21 1.40 -7.04
C PRO A 338 -13.51 0.67 -8.34
N SER A 339 -14.78 0.45 -8.70
CA SER A 339 -15.20 -0.24 -9.93
C SER A 339 -15.15 0.64 -11.17
#